data_2cf05b6f28bee8a4bf3c2855a1c340be
#
_entry.id   2cf05b6f28bee8a4bf3c2855a1c340be
#
_cell.length_a   1.000
_cell.length_b   1.000
_cell.length_c   1.000
_cell.angle_alpha   90.00
_cell.angle_beta   90.00
_cell.angle_gamma   90.00
#
_symmetry.space_group_name_H-M   'P 1'
#
loop_
_entity.id
_entity.type
_entity.pdbx_description
1 polymer ?
#
loop_
_entity_poly.entity_id
_entity_poly.type
_entity_poly.pdbx_seq_one_letter_code
_entity_poly.pdbx_strand_id
1 'polypeptide(L)'
;VLEEQIKISLSNIKEFEMSSIKNKVIIAYEPIWAIGTGKVATNKNIEEVHSFIKHLLKDDFKIGLDIPIIYGGSVNEDNSLDIFKIKNVDGVLVGGASLKPNSFLKIISNSL
;
A
#
# COMPACT_ATOMS: atom_id res chain seq x y z
N VAL A 1 5.90 -12.17 9.68
CA VAL A 1 5.19 -12.50 8.43
C VAL A 1 5.43 -11.47 7.35
N LEU A 2 5.11 -10.18 7.56
CA LEU A 2 5.33 -9.12 6.55
C LEU A 2 6.80 -8.96 6.17
N GLU A 3 7.69 -8.96 7.14
CA GLU A 3 9.14 -8.86 6.90
C GLU A 3 9.64 -10.01 6.03
N GLU A 4 9.23 -11.23 6.36
CA GLU A 4 9.60 -12.44 5.62
C GLU A 4 9.06 -12.41 4.19
N GLN A 5 7.80 -12.02 4.00
CA GLN A 5 7.20 -11.89 2.69
C GLN A 5 7.95 -10.90 1.79
N ILE A 6 8.31 -9.74 2.32
CA ILE A 6 9.07 -8.72 1.58
C ILE A 6 10.47 -9.24 1.26
N LYS A 7 11.17 -9.83 2.23
CA LYS A 7 12.50 -10.40 2.03
C LYS A 7 12.50 -11.48 0.95
N ILE A 8 11.54 -12.39 0.97
CA ILE A 8 11.42 -13.43 -0.05
C ILE A 8 11.11 -12.83 -1.42
N SER A 9 10.15 -11.90 -1.49
CA SER A 9 9.75 -11.29 -2.75
C SER A 9 10.88 -10.51 -3.44
N LEU A 10 11.78 -9.93 -2.66
CA LEU A 10 12.91 -9.13 -3.18
C LEU A 10 14.25 -9.87 -3.16
N SER A 11 14.29 -11.13 -2.69
CA SER A 11 15.53 -11.88 -2.44
C SER A 11 16.43 -12.07 -3.65
N ASN A 12 15.85 -12.12 -4.84
CA ASN A 12 16.60 -12.35 -6.08
C ASN A 12 17.04 -11.05 -6.78
N ILE A 13 16.72 -9.91 -6.19
CA ILE A 13 17.11 -8.61 -6.76
C ILE A 13 18.48 -8.23 -6.20
N LYS A 14 19.46 -8.06 -7.08
CA LYS A 14 20.82 -7.66 -6.68
C LYS A 14 20.84 -6.21 -6.22
N GLU A 15 21.76 -5.87 -5.31
CA GLU A 15 21.86 -4.55 -4.70
C GLU A 15 21.91 -3.41 -5.73
N PHE A 16 22.67 -3.57 -6.82
CA PHE A 16 22.75 -2.55 -7.87
C PHE A 16 21.45 -2.41 -8.69
N GLU A 17 20.60 -3.43 -8.71
CA GLU A 17 19.30 -3.41 -9.39
C GLU A 17 18.24 -2.74 -8.54
N MET A 18 18.42 -2.71 -7.21
CA MET A 18 17.47 -2.12 -6.27
C MET A 18 17.20 -0.64 -6.56
N SER A 19 18.24 0.13 -6.89
CA SER A 19 18.08 1.55 -7.21
C SER A 19 17.30 1.78 -8.52
N SER A 20 17.33 0.82 -9.45
CA SER A 20 16.62 0.94 -10.73
C SER A 20 15.15 0.50 -10.66
N ILE A 21 14.73 -0.22 -9.61
CA ILE A 21 13.34 -0.68 -9.47
C ILE A 21 12.41 0.32 -8.82
N LYS A 22 12.92 1.35 -8.16
CA LYS A 22 12.10 2.29 -7.37
C LYS A 22 10.93 2.92 -8.13
N ASN A 23 11.08 3.11 -9.45
CA ASN A 23 10.04 3.67 -10.32
C ASN A 23 9.24 2.59 -11.07
N LYS A 24 9.47 1.31 -10.77
CA LYS A 24 8.85 0.19 -11.48
C LYS A 24 8.11 -0.76 -10.55
N VAL A 25 8.23 -0.56 -9.25
CA VAL A 25 7.64 -1.44 -8.23
C VAL A 25 6.74 -0.62 -7.32
N ILE A 26 5.59 -1.17 -7.03
CA ILE A 26 4.63 -0.69 -6.03
C ILE A 26 4.37 -1.85 -5.08
N ILE A 27 4.37 -1.59 -3.79
CA ILE A 27 4.01 -2.59 -2.78
C ILE A 27 2.59 -2.35 -2.33
N ALA A 28 1.74 -3.39 -2.40
CA ALA A 28 0.39 -3.35 -1.88
C ALA A 28 0.31 -4.08 -0.54
N TYR A 29 -0.15 -3.40 0.49
CA TYR A 29 -0.51 -4.03 1.75
C TYR A 29 -1.97 -4.45 1.71
N GLU A 30 -2.17 -5.76 1.67
CA GLU A 30 -3.49 -6.37 1.59
C GLU A 30 -3.73 -7.27 2.81
N PRO A 31 -4.27 -6.72 3.93
CA PRO A 31 -4.64 -7.58 5.05
C PRO A 31 -5.76 -8.54 4.61
N ILE A 32 -5.47 -9.84 4.64
CA ILE A 32 -6.37 -10.89 4.08
C ILE A 32 -7.77 -10.79 4.66
N TRP A 33 -7.89 -10.51 5.96
CA TRP A 33 -9.17 -10.37 6.65
C TRP A 33 -9.99 -9.14 6.22
N ALA A 34 -9.39 -8.19 5.49
CA ALA A 34 -10.07 -6.98 5.00
C ALA A 34 -10.39 -7.04 3.49
N ILE A 35 -9.89 -8.03 2.76
CA ILE A 35 -10.12 -8.15 1.31
C ILE A 35 -11.55 -8.64 1.06
N GLY A 36 -12.38 -7.82 0.39
CA GLY A 36 -13.73 -8.18 -0.02
C GLY A 36 -14.72 -8.44 1.11
N THR A 37 -14.35 -8.14 2.35
CA THR A 37 -15.19 -8.42 3.54
C THR A 37 -16.01 -7.23 4.02
N GLY A 38 -15.75 -6.03 3.49
CA GLY A 38 -16.27 -4.77 4.01
C GLY A 38 -15.58 -4.31 5.30
N LYS A 39 -14.69 -5.12 5.87
CA LYS A 39 -13.90 -4.74 7.05
C LYS A 39 -12.71 -3.89 6.61
N VAL A 40 -12.42 -2.86 7.39
CA VAL A 40 -11.29 -1.94 7.16
C VAL A 40 -10.38 -1.99 8.37
N ALA A 41 -9.07 -2.06 8.14
CA ALA A 41 -8.10 -1.86 9.21
C ALA A 41 -8.25 -0.45 9.79
N THR A 42 -7.96 -0.28 11.09
CA THR A 42 -7.96 1.06 11.69
C THR A 42 -6.89 1.93 11.06
N ASN A 43 -7.12 3.24 11.01
CA ASN A 43 -6.13 4.19 10.47
C ASN A 43 -4.77 4.02 11.15
N LYS A 44 -4.78 3.82 12.47
CA LYS A 44 -3.55 3.57 13.23
C LYS A 44 -2.83 2.31 12.77
N ASN A 45 -3.56 1.22 12.58
CA ASN A 45 -2.98 -0.05 12.11
C ASN A 45 -2.37 0.09 10.71
N ILE A 46 -3.09 0.76 9.80
CA ILE A 46 -2.60 1.03 8.44
C ILE A 46 -1.30 1.86 8.50
N GLU A 47 -1.29 2.93 9.29
CA GLU A 47 -0.10 3.79 9.46
C GLU A 47 1.09 3.00 10.00
N GLU A 48 0.88 2.20 11.05
CA GLU A 48 1.94 1.39 11.66
C GLU A 48 2.54 0.39 10.67
N VAL A 49 1.70 -0.31 9.90
CA VAL A 49 2.17 -1.29 8.92
C VAL A 49 2.88 -0.62 7.75
N HIS A 50 2.32 0.45 7.19
CA HIS A 50 2.95 1.19 6.11
C HIS A 50 4.30 1.79 6.53
N SER A 51 4.35 2.36 7.74
CA SER A 51 5.62 2.87 8.30
C SER A 51 6.65 1.76 8.49
N PHE A 52 6.22 0.60 8.98
CA PHE A 52 7.10 -0.56 9.14
C PHE A 52 7.69 -1.00 7.79
N ILE A 53 6.85 -1.11 6.74
CA ILE A 53 7.32 -1.48 5.40
C ILE A 53 8.32 -0.44 4.87
N LYS A 54 8.03 0.85 5.01
CA LYS A 54 8.94 1.94 4.58
C LYS A 54 10.31 1.83 5.26
N HIS A 55 10.34 1.60 6.57
CA HIS A 55 11.60 1.44 7.31
C HIS A 55 12.35 0.18 6.89
N LEU A 56 11.64 -0.93 6.71
CA LEU A 56 12.25 -2.17 6.24
C LEU A 56 12.93 -1.99 4.87
N LEU A 57 12.27 -1.32 3.94
CA LEU A 57 12.83 -1.06 2.62
C LEU A 57 14.07 -0.17 2.70
N LYS A 58 14.05 0.84 3.56
CA LYS A 58 15.18 1.73 3.78
C LYS A 58 16.36 1.02 4.43
N ASP A 59 16.12 0.30 5.52
CA ASP A 59 17.18 -0.23 6.39
C ASP A 59 17.77 -1.54 5.83
N ASP A 60 16.92 -2.47 5.39
CA ASP A 60 17.35 -3.80 4.95
C ASP A 60 17.68 -3.84 3.45
N PHE A 61 16.96 -3.08 2.63
CA PHE A 61 17.13 -3.11 1.18
C PHE A 61 17.81 -1.86 0.62
N LYS A 62 18.02 -0.83 1.43
CA LYS A 62 18.70 0.42 1.07
C LYS A 62 18.10 1.12 -0.17
N ILE A 63 16.79 0.91 -0.40
CA ILE A 63 16.08 1.48 -1.56
C ILE A 63 15.65 2.92 -1.30
N GLY A 64 15.67 3.34 -0.02
CA GLY A 64 15.10 4.61 0.40
C GLY A 64 13.58 4.54 0.57
N LEU A 65 12.93 5.71 0.69
CA LEU A 65 11.49 5.81 0.94
C LEU A 65 10.67 6.02 -0.35
N ASP A 66 11.28 5.81 -1.52
CA ASP A 66 10.70 6.19 -2.81
C ASP A 66 9.77 5.14 -3.42
N ILE A 67 9.77 3.91 -2.89
CA ILE A 67 8.82 2.89 -3.37
C ILE A 67 7.44 3.20 -2.82
N PRO A 68 6.42 3.40 -3.68
CA PRO A 68 5.06 3.61 -3.24
C PRO A 68 4.51 2.38 -2.51
N ILE A 69 3.81 2.64 -1.39
CA ILE A 69 3.08 1.60 -0.65
C ILE A 69 1.62 1.97 -0.64
N ILE A 70 0.79 1.10 -1.20
CA ILE A 70 -0.64 1.32 -1.34
C ILE A 70 -1.43 0.39 -0.40
N TYR A 71 -2.56 0.87 0.08
CA TYR A 71 -3.46 0.08 0.92
C TYR A 71 -4.49 -0.66 0.05
N GLY A 72 -4.60 -1.96 0.21
CA GLY A 72 -5.48 -2.84 -0.57
C GLY A 72 -6.53 -3.59 0.24
N GLY A 73 -6.88 -3.12 1.43
CA GLY A 73 -8.05 -3.63 2.15
C GLY A 73 -9.35 -3.11 1.52
N SER A 74 -10.45 -3.15 2.27
CA SER A 74 -11.73 -2.60 1.79
C SER A 74 -11.65 -1.09 1.63
N VAL A 75 -11.70 -0.63 0.39
CA VAL A 75 -11.67 0.79 0.01
C VAL A 75 -12.94 1.13 -0.76
N ASN A 76 -13.62 2.19 -0.36
CA ASN A 76 -14.82 2.70 -1.01
C ASN A 76 -14.87 4.24 -1.00
N GLU A 77 -15.93 4.79 -1.55
CA GLU A 77 -16.14 6.25 -1.61
C GLU A 77 -16.29 6.92 -0.25
N ASP A 78 -16.73 6.18 0.77
CA ASP A 78 -16.97 6.72 2.11
C ASP A 78 -15.71 6.77 2.97
N ASN A 79 -14.78 5.80 2.80
CA ASN A 79 -13.59 5.69 3.63
C ASN A 79 -12.31 6.17 2.95
N SER A 80 -12.31 6.34 1.63
CA SER A 80 -11.08 6.64 0.89
C SER A 80 -10.46 7.99 1.26
N LEU A 81 -11.26 9.01 1.57
CA LEU A 81 -10.74 10.31 1.97
C LEU A 81 -9.88 10.21 3.23
N ASP A 82 -10.32 9.45 4.22
CA ASP A 82 -9.58 9.27 5.46
C ASP A 82 -8.35 8.39 5.25
N ILE A 83 -8.45 7.36 4.40
CA ILE A 83 -7.31 6.51 4.07
C ILE A 83 -6.20 7.30 3.38
N PHE A 84 -6.52 8.18 2.44
CA PHE A 84 -5.53 9.02 1.76
C PHE A 84 -4.79 9.99 2.70
N LYS A 85 -5.38 10.32 3.84
CA LYS A 85 -4.74 11.19 4.86
C LYS A 85 -3.76 10.45 5.77
N ILE A 86 -3.77 9.12 5.75
CA ILE A 86 -2.90 8.32 6.61
C ILE A 86 -1.44 8.48 6.15
N LYS A 87 -0.56 8.73 7.10
CA LYS A 87 0.87 8.85 6.82
C LYS A 87 1.43 7.57 6.19
N ASN A 88 2.27 7.72 5.19
CA ASN A 88 2.91 6.63 4.43
C ASN A 88 1.96 5.77 3.58
N VAL A 89 0.72 6.19 3.39
CA VAL A 89 -0.17 5.63 2.37
C VAL A 89 0.00 6.45 1.10
N ASP A 90 0.62 5.87 0.09
CA ASP A 90 0.90 6.55 -1.18
C ASP A 90 -0.25 6.38 -2.19
N GLY A 91 -1.20 5.50 -1.90
CA GLY A 91 -2.35 5.25 -2.76
C GLY A 91 -3.19 4.10 -2.25
N VAL A 92 -4.15 3.67 -3.05
CA VAL A 92 -5.05 2.56 -2.73
C VAL A 92 -5.17 1.59 -3.89
N LEU A 93 -5.39 0.33 -3.56
CA LEU A 93 -5.76 -0.72 -4.51
C LEU A 93 -7.24 -1.02 -4.29
N VAL A 94 -8.07 -0.65 -5.28
CA VAL A 94 -9.52 -0.70 -5.15
C VAL A 94 -10.07 -1.99 -5.77
N GLY A 95 -10.82 -2.75 -4.97
CA GLY A 95 -11.50 -3.96 -5.41
C GLY A 95 -12.89 -3.68 -6.00
N GLY A 96 -13.95 -4.18 -5.35
CA GLY A 96 -15.32 -4.11 -5.85
C GLY A 96 -15.84 -2.71 -6.20
N ALA A 97 -15.44 -1.69 -5.46
CA ALA A 97 -15.83 -0.31 -5.75
C ALA A 97 -15.29 0.21 -7.10
N SER A 98 -14.23 -0.40 -7.65
CA SER A 98 -13.70 -0.05 -8.98
C SER A 98 -14.60 -0.48 -10.12
N LEU A 99 -15.54 -1.39 -9.87
CA LEU A 99 -16.51 -1.86 -10.85
C LEU A 99 -17.66 -0.89 -11.10
N LYS A 100 -17.81 0.11 -10.23
CA LYS A 100 -18.85 1.15 -10.32
C LYS A 100 -18.18 2.48 -10.70
N PRO A 101 -18.41 3.02 -11.90
CA PRO A 101 -17.71 4.23 -12.36
C PRO A 101 -17.85 5.42 -11.43
N ASN A 102 -19.04 5.69 -10.91
CA ASN A 102 -19.26 6.82 -10.00
C ASN A 102 -18.53 6.67 -8.67
N SER A 103 -18.54 5.47 -8.09
CA SER A 103 -17.80 5.17 -6.86
C SER A 103 -16.29 5.31 -7.07
N PHE A 104 -15.78 4.80 -8.18
CA PHE A 104 -14.35 4.87 -8.49
C PHE A 104 -13.91 6.32 -8.76
N LEU A 105 -14.71 7.10 -9.50
CA LEU A 105 -14.45 8.52 -9.71
C LEU A 105 -14.44 9.30 -8.38
N LYS A 106 -15.32 8.97 -7.45
CA LYS A 106 -15.34 9.60 -6.13
C LYS A 106 -14.08 9.27 -5.34
N ILE A 107 -13.61 8.02 -5.38
CA ILE A 107 -12.37 7.61 -4.75
C ILE A 107 -11.19 8.41 -5.34
N ILE A 108 -11.11 8.52 -6.67
CA ILE A 108 -10.07 9.32 -7.33
C ILE A 108 -10.12 10.77 -6.87
N SER A 109 -11.30 11.38 -6.85
CA SER A 109 -11.44 12.77 -6.41
C SER A 109 -11.04 12.99 -4.96
N ASN A 110 -11.23 11.99 -4.09
CA ASN A 110 -10.83 12.03 -2.70
C ASN A 110 -9.30 11.99 -2.51
N SER A 111 -8.55 11.58 -3.52
CA SER A 111 -7.08 11.54 -3.50
C SER A 111 -6.42 12.87 -3.84
N LEU A 112 -7.18 13.84 -4.32
CA LEU A 112 -6.67 15.13 -4.80
C LEU A 112 -6.55 16.20 -3.66
#